data_e2db2009bc2576d64ac0098ae59fa424
#
_entry.id   e2db2009bc2576d64ac0098ae59fa424
#
_cell.length_a   1.000
_cell.length_b   1.000
_cell.length_c   1.000
_cell.angle_alpha   90.00
_cell.angle_beta   90.00
_cell.angle_gamma   90.00
#
_symmetry.space_group_name_H-M   'P 1'
#
loop_
_entity.id
_entity.type
_entity.pdbx_description
1 polymer ?
#
loop_
_entity_poly.entity_id
_entity_poly.type
_entity_poly.pdbx_seq_one_letter_code
_entity_poly.pdbx_strand_id
1 'polypeptide(L)'
;MHSTDQNQPLAPSVPATPAPAPSTTHSLRNEIRVWTRDLLIAIGLALVIIVFLYQPVKVEGTSMAPLLSDQERIFINKFVYRFEPIHRRDVVVFWYPLDHSKSFIKRVIGLPGESVEIRQGIVYVNGRAIDEPYVPTQYEDMSDYGPLRVPNDMYFVMGDHRISSNDSRVFGPVASKFIYGRAVFAYWPVDHFGSLSTTEASSTDSK
;
A
#
# COMPACT_ATOMS: atom_id res chain seq x y z
N MET A 1 34.65 27.04 96.96
CA MET A 1 34.35 28.46 96.85
C MET A 1 34.06 28.71 95.35
N HIS A 2 32.93 29.07 95.14
CA HIS A 2 32.19 29.97 94.29
C HIS A 2 31.69 29.36 92.97
N SER A 3 30.42 29.16 93.06
CA SER A 3 29.39 29.06 92.04
C SER A 3 29.49 30.20 91.01
N THR A 4 29.13 29.95 89.82
CA THR A 4 28.31 30.91 89.03
C THR A 4 27.47 30.13 88.01
N ASP A 5 26.22 30.11 88.36
CA ASP A 5 25.08 29.77 87.58
C ASP A 5 25.01 30.71 86.32
N GLN A 6 24.86 30.20 85.13
CA GLN A 6 24.39 30.98 83.97
C GLN A 6 23.21 30.27 83.32
N ASN A 7 22.08 30.64 83.88
CA ASN A 7 20.78 30.39 83.25
C ASN A 7 20.62 31.36 82.09
N GLN A 8 20.78 30.85 80.86
CA GLN A 8 20.55 31.61 79.63
C GLN A 8 19.18 31.19 79.05
N PRO A 9 18.27 32.13 78.87
CA PRO A 9 16.91 31.79 78.37
C PRO A 9 17.04 31.43 76.86
N LEU A 10 16.52 30.27 76.50
CA LEU A 10 16.32 29.86 75.12
C LEU A 10 15.42 30.86 74.43
N ALA A 11 15.94 31.46 73.32
CA ALA A 11 15.18 32.29 72.40
C ALA A 11 14.11 31.48 71.72
N PRO A 12 12.91 31.99 71.48
CA PRO A 12 11.83 31.25 70.79
C PRO A 12 12.23 31.02 69.35
N SER A 13 12.17 29.77 68.92
CA SER A 13 12.35 29.35 67.56
C SER A 13 11.24 29.95 66.66
N VAL A 14 11.61 30.84 65.76
CA VAL A 14 10.70 31.37 64.73
C VAL A 14 10.33 30.23 63.81
N PRO A 15 9.07 29.93 63.60
CA PRO A 15 8.65 28.90 62.67
C PRO A 15 9.07 29.35 61.24
N ALA A 16 9.82 28.49 60.54
CA ALA A 16 10.25 28.71 59.17
C ALA A 16 9.00 28.84 58.28
N THR A 17 8.86 29.95 57.61
CA THR A 17 7.81 30.16 56.61
C THR A 17 7.98 29.10 55.49
N PRO A 18 6.95 28.32 55.16
CA PRO A 18 7.04 27.34 54.09
C PRO A 18 7.34 28.06 52.80
N ALA A 19 8.35 27.54 52.05
CA ALA A 19 8.69 28.04 50.73
C ALA A 19 7.47 27.94 49.81
N PRO A 20 7.22 28.91 48.95
CA PRO A 20 6.11 28.85 48.00
C PRO A 20 6.26 27.63 47.07
N ALA A 21 5.20 26.83 47.04
CA ALA A 21 5.15 25.67 46.12
C ALA A 21 5.38 26.13 44.69
N PRO A 22 6.16 25.40 43.87
CA PRO A 22 6.41 25.77 42.47
C PRO A 22 5.07 25.80 41.74
N SER A 23 4.81 26.89 41.03
CA SER A 23 3.59 27.11 40.24
C SER A 23 3.53 26.10 39.11
N THR A 24 2.76 25.05 39.24
CA THR A 24 2.57 23.94 38.28
C THR A 24 1.92 24.36 36.93
N THR A 25 1.34 25.56 36.86
CA THR A 25 0.65 26.05 35.65
C THR A 25 1.58 26.43 34.51
N HIS A 26 2.81 26.88 34.80
CA HIS A 26 3.81 27.20 33.77
C HIS A 26 4.43 25.94 33.12
N SER A 27 4.54 24.87 33.88
CA SER A 27 5.03 23.57 33.42
C SER A 27 4.06 22.94 32.41
N LEU A 28 2.77 22.83 32.74
CA LEU A 28 1.76 22.20 31.88
C LEU A 28 1.61 22.87 30.51
N ARG A 29 1.66 24.21 30.48
CA ARG A 29 1.56 24.94 29.18
C ARG A 29 2.75 24.69 28.28
N ASN A 30 3.94 24.58 28.84
CA ASN A 30 5.15 24.27 28.08
C ASN A 30 5.15 22.81 27.62
N GLU A 31 4.73 21.89 28.45
CA GLU A 31 4.57 20.48 28.08
C GLU A 31 3.58 20.31 26.93
N ILE A 32 2.37 20.88 27.05
CA ILE A 32 1.35 20.85 25.98
C ILE A 32 1.93 21.44 24.67
N ARG A 33 2.67 22.54 24.75
CA ARG A 33 3.27 23.17 23.56
C ARG A 33 4.31 22.26 22.88
N VAL A 34 5.15 21.58 23.65
CA VAL A 34 6.13 20.61 23.14
C VAL A 34 5.43 19.44 22.49
N TRP A 35 4.46 18.83 23.17
CA TRP A 35 3.66 17.71 22.64
C TRP A 35 2.93 18.08 21.35
N THR A 36 2.33 19.27 21.29
CA THR A 36 1.62 19.74 20.10
C THR A 36 2.58 19.94 18.93
N ARG A 37 3.75 20.52 19.19
CA ARG A 37 4.79 20.69 18.17
C ARG A 37 5.27 19.33 17.62
N ASP A 38 5.56 18.40 18.51
CA ASP A 38 6.09 17.09 18.13
C ASP A 38 5.04 16.28 17.36
N LEU A 39 3.76 16.38 17.76
CA LEU A 39 2.64 15.81 17.02
C LEU A 39 2.52 16.41 15.61
N LEU A 40 2.61 17.75 15.49
CA LEU A 40 2.55 18.41 14.18
C LEU A 40 3.72 18.03 13.29
N ILE A 41 4.93 17.90 13.85
CA ILE A 41 6.11 17.43 13.10
C ILE A 41 5.90 15.97 12.64
N ALA A 42 5.40 15.10 13.51
CA ALA A 42 5.13 13.71 13.17
C ALA A 42 4.07 13.58 12.07
N ILE A 43 2.98 14.35 12.16
CA ILE A 43 1.94 14.39 11.11
C ILE A 43 2.53 14.94 9.80
N GLY A 44 3.30 16.02 9.84
CA GLY A 44 3.95 16.59 8.67
C GLY A 44 4.89 15.59 7.98
N LEU A 45 5.71 14.89 8.77
CA LEU A 45 6.61 13.85 8.26
C LEU A 45 5.84 12.66 7.66
N ALA A 46 4.77 12.22 8.33
CA ALA A 46 3.91 11.14 7.84
C ALA A 46 3.25 11.52 6.51
N LEU A 47 2.73 12.75 6.38
CA LEU A 47 2.16 13.24 5.13
C LEU A 47 3.19 13.31 3.99
N VAL A 48 4.40 13.79 4.27
CA VAL A 48 5.50 13.81 3.29
C VAL A 48 5.81 12.38 2.83
N ILE A 49 5.94 11.42 3.75
CA ILE A 49 6.19 10.02 3.42
C ILE A 49 5.07 9.46 2.55
N ILE A 50 3.80 9.68 2.92
CA ILE A 50 2.64 9.19 2.15
C ILE A 50 2.64 9.78 0.74
N VAL A 51 2.83 11.09 0.58
CA VAL A 51 2.85 11.76 -0.73
C VAL A 51 4.00 11.28 -1.61
N PHE A 52 5.16 10.98 -1.03
CA PHE A 52 6.30 10.44 -1.79
C PHE A 52 6.14 8.97 -2.18
N LEU A 53 5.55 8.15 -1.29
CA LEU A 53 5.40 6.71 -1.53
C LEU A 53 4.22 6.36 -2.43
N TYR A 54 3.15 7.15 -2.38
CA TYR A 54 1.91 6.88 -3.10
C TYR A 54 1.61 7.95 -4.12
N GLN A 55 1.40 7.52 -5.36
CA GLN A 55 0.98 8.42 -6.43
C GLN A 55 -0.50 8.20 -6.74
N PRO A 56 -1.33 9.26 -6.71
CA PRO A 56 -2.69 9.19 -7.24
C PRO A 56 -2.65 9.07 -8.77
N VAL A 57 -3.41 8.14 -9.29
CA VAL A 57 -3.55 7.90 -10.74
C VAL A 57 -5.02 7.74 -11.07
N LYS A 58 -5.40 8.27 -12.22
CA LYS A 58 -6.72 8.07 -12.80
C LYS A 58 -6.67 6.89 -13.76
N VAL A 59 -7.60 5.97 -13.59
CA VAL A 59 -7.77 4.82 -14.47
C VAL A 59 -8.53 5.26 -15.72
N GLU A 60 -8.02 4.89 -16.89
CA GLU A 60 -8.69 5.09 -18.16
C GLU A 60 -8.94 3.75 -18.84
N GLY A 61 -10.19 3.52 -19.21
CA GLY A 61 -10.65 2.29 -19.84
C GLY A 61 -11.16 1.24 -18.86
N THR A 62 -11.68 0.16 -19.41
CA THR A 62 -12.42 -0.88 -18.69
C THR A 62 -11.67 -2.21 -18.57
N SER A 63 -10.41 -2.27 -18.97
CA SER A 63 -9.66 -3.53 -19.08
C SER A 63 -9.43 -4.25 -17.75
N MET A 64 -9.62 -3.57 -16.62
CA MET A 64 -9.50 -4.13 -15.27
C MET A 64 -10.87 -4.24 -14.56
N ALA A 65 -11.98 -4.04 -15.29
CA ALA A 65 -13.30 -4.27 -14.71
C ALA A 65 -13.48 -5.76 -14.35
N PRO A 66 -14.18 -6.08 -13.26
CA PRO A 66 -14.89 -5.17 -12.37
C PRO A 66 -14.03 -4.56 -11.25
N LEU A 67 -12.75 -5.00 -11.11
CA LEU A 67 -11.89 -4.53 -10.02
C LEU A 67 -11.67 -3.01 -10.08
N LEU A 68 -11.46 -2.47 -11.29
CA LEU A 68 -11.28 -1.04 -11.53
C LEU A 68 -12.19 -0.57 -12.65
N SER A 69 -12.94 0.48 -12.37
CA SER A 69 -13.84 1.12 -13.32
C SER A 69 -13.14 2.24 -14.10
N ASP A 70 -13.71 2.59 -15.25
CA ASP A 70 -13.24 3.77 -15.99
C ASP A 70 -13.41 5.05 -15.16
N GLN A 71 -12.43 5.97 -15.24
CA GLN A 71 -12.34 7.22 -14.48
C GLN A 71 -12.12 7.07 -12.97
N GLU A 72 -11.98 5.86 -12.48
CA GLU A 72 -11.66 5.58 -11.08
C GLU A 72 -10.29 6.13 -10.69
N ARG A 73 -10.14 6.57 -9.44
CA ARG A 73 -8.88 7.10 -8.92
C ARG A 73 -8.32 6.15 -7.88
N ILE A 74 -7.08 5.76 -8.11
CA ILE A 74 -6.36 4.80 -7.28
C ILE A 74 -5.04 5.38 -6.78
N PHE A 75 -4.54 4.83 -5.70
CA PHE A 75 -3.16 5.02 -5.28
C PHE A 75 -2.29 3.87 -5.75
N ILE A 76 -1.13 4.20 -6.31
CA ILE A 76 -0.09 3.25 -6.64
C ILE A 76 1.12 3.43 -5.72
N ASN A 77 1.68 2.30 -5.24
CA ASN A 77 2.92 2.28 -4.50
C ASN A 77 4.08 2.06 -5.48
N LYS A 78 4.93 3.08 -5.67
CA LYS A 78 6.07 3.04 -6.59
C LYS A 78 7.32 2.36 -6.02
N PHE A 79 7.38 2.21 -4.73
CA PHE A 79 8.59 1.74 -4.04
C PHE A 79 8.53 0.28 -3.65
N VAL A 80 7.34 -0.34 -3.70
CA VAL A 80 7.14 -1.71 -3.25
C VAL A 80 8.12 -2.68 -3.90
N TYR A 81 8.33 -2.58 -5.19
CA TYR A 81 9.21 -3.49 -5.95
C TYR A 81 10.72 -3.18 -5.84
N ARG A 82 11.09 -2.24 -4.96
CA ARG A 82 12.49 -2.08 -4.50
C ARG A 82 12.80 -2.99 -3.32
N PHE A 83 11.79 -3.46 -2.61
CA PHE A 83 11.91 -4.22 -1.37
C PHE A 83 11.25 -5.60 -1.46
N GLU A 84 10.26 -5.76 -2.33
CA GLU A 84 9.50 -7.00 -2.51
C GLU A 84 9.58 -7.45 -3.98
N PRO A 85 9.62 -8.76 -4.25
CA PRO A 85 9.46 -9.27 -5.60
C PRO A 85 8.03 -9.02 -6.10
N ILE A 86 7.87 -9.02 -7.43
CA ILE A 86 6.55 -9.00 -8.06
C ILE A 86 5.95 -10.40 -7.93
N HIS A 87 4.73 -10.49 -7.39
CA HIS A 87 4.02 -11.75 -7.18
C HIS A 87 2.92 -11.96 -8.22
N ARG A 88 2.54 -13.23 -8.40
CA ARG A 88 1.34 -13.56 -9.17
C ARG A 88 0.11 -12.91 -8.51
N ARG A 89 -0.82 -12.43 -9.34
CA ARG A 89 -2.02 -11.67 -8.98
C ARG A 89 -1.79 -10.22 -8.55
N ASP A 90 -0.54 -9.73 -8.44
CA ASP A 90 -0.31 -8.29 -8.26
C ASP A 90 -0.95 -7.50 -9.40
N VAL A 91 -1.64 -6.42 -9.07
CA VAL A 91 -2.13 -5.45 -10.06
C VAL A 91 -1.05 -4.40 -10.24
N VAL A 92 -0.35 -4.49 -11.36
CA VAL A 92 0.84 -3.68 -11.64
C VAL A 92 0.56 -2.55 -12.61
N VAL A 93 1.29 -1.45 -12.42
CA VAL A 93 1.31 -0.31 -13.34
C VAL A 93 2.66 -0.27 -14.02
N PHE A 94 2.63 -0.17 -15.35
CA PHE A 94 3.85 -0.24 -16.16
C PHE A 94 3.75 0.66 -17.40
N TRP A 95 4.89 1.08 -17.92
CA TRP A 95 4.96 1.75 -19.23
C TRP A 95 4.68 0.75 -20.35
N TYR A 96 3.77 1.12 -21.24
CA TYR A 96 3.40 0.26 -22.37
C TYR A 96 4.61 -0.04 -23.24
N PRO A 97 4.94 -1.32 -23.52
CA PRO A 97 6.19 -1.69 -24.19
C PRO A 97 6.36 -1.11 -25.59
N LEU A 98 5.26 -0.86 -26.29
CA LEU A 98 5.30 -0.32 -27.67
C LEU A 98 5.22 1.22 -27.73
N ASP A 99 4.84 1.86 -26.61
CA ASP A 99 4.75 3.33 -26.52
C ASP A 99 4.90 3.76 -25.04
N HIS A 100 6.11 4.06 -24.64
CA HIS A 100 6.44 4.42 -23.25
C HIS A 100 5.83 5.75 -22.77
N SER A 101 5.15 6.50 -23.65
CA SER A 101 4.38 7.67 -23.23
C SER A 101 3.07 7.29 -22.51
N LYS A 102 2.65 6.02 -22.64
CA LYS A 102 1.42 5.48 -22.05
C LYS A 102 1.74 4.52 -20.93
N SER A 103 0.89 4.53 -19.90
CA SER A 103 0.93 3.56 -18.81
C SER A 103 -0.29 2.67 -18.83
N PHE A 104 -0.08 1.39 -18.56
CA PHE A 104 -1.14 0.40 -18.46
C PHE A 104 -1.22 -0.18 -17.06
N ILE A 105 -2.39 -0.64 -16.68
CA ILE A 105 -2.66 -1.36 -15.44
C ILE A 105 -3.15 -2.76 -15.83
N LYS A 106 -2.49 -3.79 -15.33
CA LYS A 106 -2.83 -5.19 -15.59
C LYS A 106 -2.49 -6.06 -14.38
N ARG A 107 -3.04 -7.27 -14.35
CA ARG A 107 -2.74 -8.28 -13.33
C ARG A 107 -1.63 -9.20 -13.81
N VAL A 108 -0.69 -9.50 -12.91
CA VAL A 108 0.39 -10.48 -13.16
C VAL A 108 -0.18 -11.88 -13.14
N ILE A 109 0.01 -12.61 -14.24
CA ILE A 109 -0.45 -13.98 -14.45
C ILE A 109 0.70 -14.95 -14.49
N GLY A 110 1.76 -14.65 -15.26
CA GLY A 110 2.94 -15.49 -15.39
C GLY A 110 4.19 -14.81 -14.83
N LEU A 111 4.98 -15.56 -14.07
CA LEU A 111 6.26 -15.12 -13.50
C LEU A 111 7.43 -15.52 -14.41
N PRO A 112 8.62 -14.90 -14.25
CA PRO A 112 9.81 -15.26 -15.02
C PRO A 112 10.09 -16.76 -15.03
N GLY A 113 10.33 -17.31 -16.21
CA GLY A 113 10.64 -18.74 -16.41
C GLY A 113 9.43 -19.68 -16.47
N GLU A 114 8.23 -19.23 -16.18
CA GLU A 114 7.02 -20.05 -16.24
C GLU A 114 6.50 -20.19 -17.68
N SER A 115 5.76 -21.25 -17.92
CA SER A 115 5.02 -21.47 -19.16
C SER A 115 3.57 -21.04 -18.96
N VAL A 116 3.08 -20.11 -19.77
CA VAL A 116 1.68 -19.66 -19.75
C VAL A 116 0.99 -20.14 -21.01
N GLU A 117 -0.18 -20.73 -20.86
CA GLU A 117 -1.04 -21.19 -21.92
C GLU A 117 -2.50 -20.88 -21.57
N ILE A 118 -3.30 -20.56 -22.56
CA ILE A 118 -4.74 -20.36 -22.40
C ILE A 118 -5.45 -21.33 -23.35
N ARG A 119 -6.38 -22.10 -22.83
CA ARG A 119 -7.21 -23.05 -23.60
C ARG A 119 -8.67 -22.76 -23.28
N GLN A 120 -9.44 -22.40 -24.27
CA GLN A 120 -10.85 -22.06 -24.14
C GLN A 120 -11.10 -21.08 -22.96
N GLY A 121 -10.24 -20.06 -22.86
CA GLY A 121 -10.31 -19.04 -21.81
C GLY A 121 -9.71 -19.42 -20.45
N ILE A 122 -9.45 -20.69 -20.19
CA ILE A 122 -8.83 -21.15 -18.94
C ILE A 122 -7.33 -20.96 -19.01
N VAL A 123 -6.77 -20.27 -18.02
CA VAL A 123 -5.33 -19.99 -17.94
C VAL A 123 -4.62 -21.15 -17.23
N TYR A 124 -3.57 -21.65 -17.89
CA TYR A 124 -2.67 -22.66 -17.34
C TYR A 124 -1.28 -22.06 -17.13
N VAL A 125 -0.70 -22.30 -15.96
CA VAL A 125 0.68 -21.95 -15.64
C VAL A 125 1.44 -23.24 -15.32
N ASN A 126 2.51 -23.49 -16.05
CA ASN A 126 3.30 -24.73 -15.96
C ASN A 126 2.41 -25.98 -16.10
N GLY A 127 1.42 -25.92 -17.00
CA GLY A 127 0.49 -27.01 -17.27
C GLY A 127 -0.64 -27.22 -16.24
N ARG A 128 -0.74 -26.38 -15.22
CA ARG A 128 -1.81 -26.42 -14.20
C ARG A 128 -2.75 -25.24 -14.38
N ALA A 129 -4.05 -25.50 -14.43
CA ALA A 129 -5.06 -24.46 -14.43
C ALA A 129 -4.95 -23.62 -13.14
N ILE A 130 -5.01 -22.32 -13.28
CA ILE A 130 -5.04 -21.40 -12.13
C ILE A 130 -6.47 -20.95 -11.86
N ASP A 131 -6.80 -20.76 -10.60
CA ASP A 131 -8.08 -20.21 -10.19
C ASP A 131 -8.06 -18.67 -10.30
N GLU A 132 -9.08 -18.11 -10.96
CA GLU A 132 -9.18 -16.69 -11.26
C GLU A 132 -10.54 -16.10 -10.81
N PRO A 133 -10.83 -16.12 -9.50
CA PRO A 133 -12.12 -15.68 -8.97
C PRO A 133 -12.42 -14.20 -9.21
N TYR A 134 -11.43 -13.43 -9.62
CA TYR A 134 -11.52 -12.00 -9.98
C TYR A 134 -12.02 -11.78 -11.42
N VAL A 135 -12.16 -12.82 -12.23
CA VAL A 135 -12.70 -12.75 -13.59
C VAL A 135 -14.14 -13.27 -13.59
N PRO A 136 -15.15 -12.40 -13.65
CA PRO A 136 -16.53 -12.85 -13.77
C PRO A 136 -16.79 -13.48 -15.13
N THR A 137 -17.70 -14.45 -15.19
CA THR A 137 -18.03 -15.20 -16.40
C THR A 137 -18.40 -14.31 -17.62
N GLN A 138 -19.02 -13.17 -17.37
CA GLN A 138 -19.35 -12.22 -18.46
C GLN A 138 -18.15 -11.53 -19.07
N TYR A 139 -16.97 -11.60 -18.46
CA TYR A 139 -15.71 -11.02 -18.94
C TYR A 139 -14.71 -12.07 -19.40
N GLU A 140 -15.07 -13.35 -19.33
CA GLU A 140 -14.25 -14.44 -19.84
C GLU A 140 -14.11 -14.37 -21.37
N ASP A 141 -12.93 -14.72 -21.85
CA ASP A 141 -12.61 -14.83 -23.26
C ASP A 141 -12.30 -16.30 -23.58
N MET A 142 -13.02 -16.87 -24.53
CA MET A 142 -12.87 -18.29 -24.92
C MET A 142 -11.72 -18.50 -25.90
N SER A 143 -10.81 -17.54 -26.07
CA SER A 143 -9.66 -17.65 -26.96
C SER A 143 -8.59 -18.60 -26.43
N ASP A 144 -7.78 -19.10 -27.37
CA ASP A 144 -6.59 -19.89 -27.08
C ASP A 144 -5.33 -19.02 -27.23
N TYR A 145 -4.30 -19.29 -26.42
CA TYR A 145 -3.00 -18.62 -26.49
C TYR A 145 -1.86 -19.51 -26.01
N GLY A 146 -0.72 -19.42 -26.66
CA GLY A 146 0.51 -20.10 -26.23
C GLY A 146 0.60 -21.57 -26.66
N PRO A 147 1.38 -22.40 -25.96
CA PRO A 147 2.15 -22.08 -24.75
C PRO A 147 3.29 -21.10 -25.00
N LEU A 148 3.50 -20.15 -24.09
CA LEU A 148 4.60 -19.20 -24.13
C LEU A 148 5.41 -19.31 -22.83
N ARG A 149 6.74 -19.54 -22.96
CA ARG A 149 7.63 -19.44 -21.82
C ARG A 149 7.95 -17.97 -21.54
N VAL A 150 7.61 -17.50 -20.34
CA VAL A 150 7.90 -16.13 -19.91
C VAL A 150 9.42 -15.98 -19.77
N PRO A 151 10.05 -15.03 -20.50
CA PRO A 151 11.49 -14.82 -20.39
C PRO A 151 11.92 -14.41 -18.98
N ASN A 152 13.20 -14.58 -18.68
CA ASN A 152 13.77 -14.06 -17.43
C ASN A 152 13.56 -12.55 -17.36
N ASP A 153 13.31 -12.04 -16.15
CA ASP A 153 13.04 -10.62 -15.88
C ASP A 153 11.81 -10.04 -16.61
N MET A 154 10.91 -10.88 -17.12
CA MET A 154 9.65 -10.48 -17.71
C MET A 154 8.46 -11.08 -16.99
N TYR A 155 7.30 -10.47 -17.14
CA TYR A 155 6.04 -10.87 -16.54
C TYR A 155 4.95 -10.93 -17.59
N PHE A 156 4.16 -11.99 -17.56
CA PHE A 156 2.97 -12.11 -18.39
C PHE A 156 1.80 -11.50 -17.64
N VAL A 157 1.19 -10.48 -18.21
CA VAL A 157 0.13 -9.70 -17.56
C VAL A 157 -1.15 -9.74 -18.38
N MET A 158 -2.31 -9.79 -17.69
CA MET A 158 -3.63 -9.77 -18.33
C MET A 158 -4.56 -8.78 -17.64
N GLY A 159 -5.53 -8.27 -18.40
CA GLY A 159 -6.65 -7.53 -17.80
C GLY A 159 -7.67 -8.49 -17.20
N ASP A 160 -8.41 -8.03 -16.20
CA ASP A 160 -9.49 -8.81 -15.59
C ASP A 160 -10.70 -8.90 -16.54
N HIS A 161 -10.94 -7.85 -17.34
CA HIS A 161 -11.90 -7.86 -18.44
C HIS A 161 -11.28 -8.52 -19.68
N ARG A 162 -11.23 -9.83 -19.71
CA ARG A 162 -10.55 -10.66 -20.71
C ARG A 162 -10.91 -10.34 -22.17
N ILE A 163 -12.18 -10.08 -22.43
CA ILE A 163 -12.70 -9.76 -23.77
C ILE A 163 -12.22 -8.40 -24.25
N SER A 164 -12.05 -7.43 -23.33
CA SER A 164 -11.73 -6.03 -23.66
C SER A 164 -10.40 -5.59 -23.04
N SER A 165 -9.33 -6.36 -23.26
CA SER A 165 -8.01 -6.05 -22.73
C SER A 165 -6.93 -6.16 -23.78
N ASN A 166 -6.21 -5.07 -23.99
CA ASN A 166 -4.91 -5.09 -24.67
C ASN A 166 -3.84 -5.42 -23.63
N ASP A 167 -3.32 -6.65 -23.65
CA ASP A 167 -2.40 -7.19 -22.65
C ASP A 167 -1.35 -8.12 -23.28
N SER A 168 -0.67 -8.93 -22.47
CA SER A 168 0.43 -9.78 -22.95
C SER A 168 0.04 -10.78 -24.02
N ARG A 169 -1.23 -11.06 -24.23
CA ARG A 169 -1.71 -11.86 -25.36
C ARG A 169 -1.49 -11.15 -26.70
N VAL A 170 -1.41 -9.80 -26.68
CA VAL A 170 -1.26 -8.96 -27.87
C VAL A 170 0.19 -8.44 -27.99
N PHE A 171 0.74 -7.84 -26.94
CA PHE A 171 2.06 -7.19 -27.00
C PHE A 171 3.21 -8.01 -26.36
N GLY A 172 2.91 -9.20 -25.84
CA GLY A 172 3.90 -10.07 -25.20
C GLY A 172 4.19 -9.72 -23.74
N PRO A 173 5.11 -10.45 -23.09
CA PRO A 173 5.51 -10.21 -21.72
C PRO A 173 6.14 -8.83 -21.50
N VAL A 174 5.96 -8.27 -20.29
CA VAL A 174 6.47 -6.96 -19.87
C VAL A 174 7.75 -7.13 -19.07
N ALA A 175 8.81 -6.41 -19.46
CA ALA A 175 10.06 -6.43 -18.72
C ALA A 175 9.90 -5.76 -17.34
N SER A 176 10.51 -6.32 -16.29
CA SER A 176 10.46 -5.83 -14.93
C SER A 176 10.79 -4.34 -14.81
N LYS A 177 11.75 -3.86 -15.58
CA LYS A 177 12.16 -2.44 -15.60
C LYS A 177 11.07 -1.47 -16.04
N PHE A 178 10.03 -1.95 -16.72
CA PHE A 178 8.88 -1.12 -17.12
C PHE A 178 7.79 -1.08 -16.04
N ILE A 179 7.81 -2.03 -15.09
CA ILE A 179 6.85 -2.08 -13.98
C ILE A 179 7.34 -1.13 -12.90
N TYR A 180 6.59 -0.05 -12.67
CA TYR A 180 7.02 1.00 -11.76
C TYR A 180 6.15 1.15 -10.51
N GLY A 181 5.08 0.33 -10.35
CA GLY A 181 4.27 0.38 -9.15
C GLY A 181 3.21 -0.70 -9.09
N ARG A 182 2.67 -0.89 -7.87
CA ARG A 182 1.52 -1.75 -7.57
C ARG A 182 0.32 -0.90 -7.22
N ALA A 183 -0.83 -1.17 -7.82
CA ALA A 183 -2.09 -0.59 -7.41
C ALA A 183 -2.47 -1.15 -6.03
N VAL A 184 -2.76 -0.27 -5.07
CA VAL A 184 -2.96 -0.70 -3.68
C VAL A 184 -4.34 -0.35 -3.14
N PHE A 185 -4.93 0.75 -3.61
CA PHE A 185 -6.13 1.27 -3.01
C PHE A 185 -6.92 2.14 -3.98
N ALA A 186 -8.24 1.91 -4.08
CA ALA A 186 -9.17 2.79 -4.77
C ALA A 186 -9.78 3.78 -3.78
N TYR A 187 -9.76 5.08 -4.13
CA TYR A 187 -10.26 6.12 -3.23
C TYR A 187 -11.39 6.98 -3.82
N TRP A 188 -11.66 6.83 -5.10
CA TRP A 188 -12.75 7.53 -5.77
C TRP A 188 -13.26 6.71 -6.96
N PRO A 189 -14.59 6.57 -7.15
CA PRO A 189 -15.66 7.11 -6.32
C PRO A 189 -15.76 6.45 -4.94
N VAL A 190 -16.43 7.10 -3.98
CA VAL A 190 -16.41 6.69 -2.55
C VAL A 190 -17.09 5.33 -2.31
N ASP A 191 -18.00 4.94 -3.16
CA ASP A 191 -18.67 3.64 -3.16
C ASP A 191 -17.74 2.47 -3.56
N HIS A 192 -16.61 2.79 -4.23
CA HIS A 192 -15.56 1.82 -4.57
C HIS A 192 -14.33 1.92 -3.63
N PHE A 193 -14.46 2.63 -2.53
CA PHE A 193 -13.37 2.80 -1.58
C PHE A 193 -12.91 1.47 -0.99
N GLY A 194 -11.68 1.05 -1.27
CA GLY A 194 -11.17 -0.21 -0.76
C GLY A 194 -9.76 -0.59 -1.22
N SER A 195 -9.24 -1.63 -0.57
CA SER A 195 -7.95 -2.21 -0.92
C SER A 195 -8.07 -3.03 -2.21
N LEU A 196 -7.09 -2.85 -3.10
CA LEU A 196 -6.94 -3.62 -4.34
C LEU A 196 -6.03 -4.85 -4.15
N SER A 197 -5.58 -5.10 -2.91
CA SER A 197 -4.88 -6.34 -2.60
C SER A 197 -5.82 -7.52 -2.85
N THR A 198 -5.28 -8.59 -3.41
CA THR A 198 -5.99 -9.83 -3.71
C THR A 198 -6.82 -10.24 -2.50
N THR A 199 -8.13 -10.16 -2.61
CA THR A 199 -9.03 -10.71 -1.61
C THR A 199 -8.80 -12.21 -1.61
N GLU A 200 -8.12 -12.72 -0.60
CA GLU A 200 -8.23 -14.13 -0.28
C GLU A 200 -9.71 -14.37 -0.02
N ALA A 201 -10.35 -15.08 -0.93
CA ALA A 201 -11.67 -15.63 -0.66
C ALA A 201 -11.51 -16.44 0.62
N SER A 202 -12.05 -15.93 1.73
CA SER A 202 -12.19 -16.69 2.95
C SER A 202 -12.98 -17.93 2.56
N SER A 203 -12.31 -19.06 2.49
CA SER A 203 -12.94 -20.37 2.48
C SER A 203 -13.69 -20.47 3.81
N THR A 204 -14.93 -20.04 3.81
CA THR A 204 -15.86 -20.40 4.86
C THR A 204 -16.18 -21.87 4.61
N ASP A 205 -15.39 -22.70 5.25
CA ASP A 205 -15.66 -24.09 5.51
C ASP A 205 -17.01 -24.14 6.23
N SER A 206 -18.03 -24.59 5.55
CA SER A 206 -19.28 -24.98 6.19
C SER A 206 -19.48 -26.47 5.97
N LYS A 207 -19.36 -27.16 7.07
CA LYS A 207 -19.75 -28.53 7.36
C LYS A 207 -20.87 -29.11 6.49
#